data_785d3e1a20a8c606b700075e88598dea
#
_entry.id   785d3e1a20a8c606b700075e88598dea
#
_cell.length_a   1.000
_cell.length_b   1.000
_cell.length_c   1.000
_cell.angle_alpha   90.00
_cell.angle_beta   90.00
_cell.angle_gamma   90.00
#
_symmetry.space_group_name_H-M   'P 1'
#
loop_
_entity.id
_entity.type
_entity.pdbx_description
1 polymer ?
#
loop_
_entity_poly.entity_id
_entity_poly.type
_entity_poly.pdbx_seq_one_letter_code
_entity_poly.pdbx_strand_id
1 'polypeptide(L)'
;MPAKNHRRAFGLKILNASHHGVRQLKRDGAVAEIHGNKFWNSSYLIMDYLKKTPLPKRSRVLEIGCGWGLLGLYCAKQFGNRAHGIDADKNVLPYLDLHADINEVRMTREGKTFNQLTTDYLRDFDVILGADICFWDEMTRQLF
;
A
#
# COMPACT_ATOMS: atom_id res chain seq x y z
N MET A 1 16.18 -24.62 -11.65
CA MET A 1 16.03 -23.75 -10.47
C MET A 1 14.55 -23.48 -10.23
N PRO A 2 14.05 -23.62 -9.01
CA PRO A 2 12.68 -23.22 -8.76
C PRO A 2 12.49 -21.74 -9.08
N ALA A 3 11.38 -21.38 -9.73
CA ALA A 3 11.05 -19.99 -10.02
C ALA A 3 10.98 -19.21 -8.70
N LYS A 4 11.58 -18.04 -8.66
CA LYS A 4 11.50 -17.17 -7.48
C LYS A 4 10.05 -16.77 -7.27
N ASN A 5 9.52 -17.05 -6.09
CA ASN A 5 8.15 -16.68 -5.71
C ASN A 5 8.02 -15.23 -5.21
N HIS A 6 9.06 -14.45 -5.36
CA HIS A 6 9.13 -13.04 -5.01
C HIS A 6 10.14 -12.31 -5.88
N ARG A 7 10.01 -10.99 -5.91
CA ARG A 7 10.98 -10.07 -6.50
C ARG A 7 11.45 -9.06 -5.45
N ARG A 8 12.54 -8.40 -5.73
CA ARG A 8 13.05 -7.30 -4.89
C ARG A 8 13.07 -6.01 -5.70
N ALA A 9 12.56 -4.96 -5.11
CA ALA A 9 12.58 -3.62 -5.69
C ALA A 9 12.55 -2.59 -4.56
N PHE A 10 13.32 -1.53 -4.70
CA PHE A 10 13.37 -0.42 -3.74
C PHE A 10 13.62 -0.85 -2.27
N GLY A 11 14.40 -1.91 -2.07
CA GLY A 11 14.66 -2.47 -0.75
C GLY A 11 13.54 -3.32 -0.17
N LEU A 12 12.45 -3.53 -0.90
CA LEU A 12 11.32 -4.36 -0.48
C LEU A 12 11.38 -5.74 -1.13
N LYS A 13 10.93 -6.74 -0.38
CA LYS A 13 10.56 -8.05 -0.89
C LYS A 13 9.09 -8.03 -1.25
N ILE A 14 8.78 -8.31 -2.51
CA ILE A 14 7.42 -8.26 -3.04
C ILE A 14 7.04 -9.67 -3.51
N LEU A 15 5.99 -10.23 -2.95
CA LEU A 15 5.55 -11.59 -3.25
C LEU A 15 4.84 -11.68 -4.59
N ASN A 16 5.09 -12.77 -5.31
CA ASN A 16 4.33 -13.12 -6.51
C ASN A 16 3.07 -13.91 -6.14
N ALA A 17 2.13 -13.99 -7.08
CA ALA A 17 0.92 -14.79 -6.91
C ALA A 17 1.19 -16.28 -6.63
N SER A 18 2.37 -16.77 -7.00
CA SER A 18 2.81 -18.15 -6.75
C SER A 18 3.31 -18.40 -5.32
N HIS A 19 3.52 -17.37 -4.53
CA HIS A 19 3.98 -17.51 -3.15
C HIS A 19 2.92 -18.22 -2.30
N HIS A 20 3.35 -19.15 -1.44
CA HIS A 20 2.42 -19.95 -0.62
C HIS A 20 1.54 -19.07 0.30
N GLY A 21 2.08 -18.01 0.87
CA GLY A 21 1.32 -17.05 1.70
C GLY A 21 0.24 -16.34 0.92
N VAL A 22 0.53 -15.90 -0.30
CA VAL A 22 -0.45 -15.26 -1.20
C VAL A 22 -1.55 -16.25 -1.59
N ARG A 23 -1.18 -17.47 -1.96
CA ARG A 23 -2.16 -18.53 -2.28
C ARG A 23 -3.03 -18.88 -1.08
N GLN A 24 -2.45 -18.92 0.13
CA GLN A 24 -3.21 -19.20 1.34
C GLN A 24 -4.26 -18.12 1.61
N LEU A 25 -3.90 -16.85 1.48
CA LEU A 25 -4.85 -15.75 1.65
C LEU A 25 -6.00 -15.83 0.65
N LYS A 26 -5.73 -16.21 -0.61
CA LYS A 26 -6.78 -16.42 -1.61
C LYS A 26 -7.72 -17.57 -1.22
N ARG A 27 -7.17 -18.69 -0.74
CA ARG A 27 -7.97 -19.82 -0.27
C ARG A 27 -8.84 -19.46 0.94
N ASP A 28 -8.33 -18.59 1.81
CA ASP A 28 -9.04 -18.12 3.00
C ASP A 28 -10.09 -17.04 2.69
N GLY A 29 -10.31 -16.71 1.40
CA GLY A 29 -11.33 -15.79 0.95
C GLY A 29 -10.89 -14.34 0.77
N ALA A 30 -9.60 -14.03 0.96
CA ALA A 30 -9.05 -12.69 0.69
C ALA A 30 -8.90 -12.46 -0.82
N VAL A 31 -10.04 -12.36 -1.52
CA VAL A 31 -10.10 -12.10 -2.96
C VAL A 31 -10.52 -10.66 -3.18
N ALA A 32 -9.69 -9.90 -3.89
CA ALA A 32 -9.97 -8.51 -4.18
C ALA A 32 -11.21 -8.35 -5.06
N GLU A 33 -12.12 -7.50 -4.65
CA GLU A 33 -13.36 -7.19 -5.37
C GLU A 33 -13.19 -6.05 -6.35
N ILE A 34 -12.21 -5.18 -6.14
CA ILE A 34 -11.88 -4.07 -7.02
C ILE A 34 -10.54 -4.36 -7.71
N HIS A 35 -9.58 -3.51 -7.65
CA HIS A 35 -8.29 -3.67 -8.35
C HIS A 35 -7.12 -4.07 -7.43
N GLY A 36 -7.40 -4.67 -6.28
CA GLY A 36 -6.42 -4.89 -5.22
C GLY A 36 -5.68 -6.23 -5.22
N ASN A 37 -5.89 -7.10 -6.23
CA ASN A 37 -5.30 -8.44 -6.23
C ASN A 37 -3.91 -8.53 -6.86
N LYS A 38 -3.32 -7.40 -7.21
CA LYS A 38 -1.98 -7.31 -7.79
C LYS A 38 -1.31 -5.99 -7.40
N PHE A 39 -0.03 -5.94 -7.61
CA PHE A 39 0.76 -4.74 -7.41
C PHE A 39 0.79 -3.89 -8.69
N TRP A 40 0.68 -2.58 -8.54
CA TRP A 40 0.63 -1.62 -9.64
C TRP A 40 1.98 -0.92 -9.83
N ASN A 41 2.42 -0.82 -11.09
CA ASN A 41 3.72 -0.24 -11.43
C ASN A 41 3.85 1.26 -11.10
N SER A 42 2.75 1.99 -10.99
CA SER A 42 2.76 3.40 -10.59
C SER A 42 3.38 3.63 -9.21
N SER A 43 3.28 2.68 -8.31
CA SER A 43 3.96 2.74 -7.01
C SER A 43 5.48 2.82 -7.17
N TYR A 44 6.06 2.17 -8.16
CA TYR A 44 7.50 2.26 -8.45
C TYR A 44 7.92 3.68 -8.86
N LEU A 45 7.09 4.38 -9.64
CA LEU A 45 7.35 5.76 -10.02
C LEU A 45 7.40 6.68 -8.81
N ILE A 46 6.47 6.50 -7.89
CA ILE A 46 6.43 7.30 -6.65
C ILE A 46 7.64 6.95 -5.77
N MET A 47 7.98 5.66 -5.63
CA MET A 47 9.16 5.25 -4.87
C MET A 47 10.45 5.82 -5.46
N ASP A 48 10.59 5.85 -6.78
CA ASP A 48 11.75 6.45 -7.45
C ASP A 48 11.84 7.96 -7.19
N TYR A 49 10.70 8.64 -7.24
CA TYR A 49 10.62 10.05 -6.88
C TYR A 49 11.05 10.30 -5.42
N LEU A 50 10.50 9.53 -4.49
CA LEU A 50 10.79 9.67 -3.06
C LEU A 50 12.23 9.30 -2.72
N LYS A 51 12.84 8.38 -3.48
CA LYS A 51 14.26 8.07 -3.33
C LYS A 51 15.14 9.30 -3.58
N LYS A 52 14.74 10.15 -4.53
CA LYS A 52 15.43 11.41 -4.86
C LYS A 52 15.01 12.57 -3.96
N THR A 53 13.80 12.51 -3.41
CA THR A 53 13.22 13.55 -2.55
C THR A 53 12.68 12.89 -1.27
N PRO A 54 13.56 12.44 -0.36
CA PRO A 54 13.15 11.69 0.82
C PRO A 54 12.23 12.49 1.75
N LEU A 55 11.28 11.79 2.37
CA LEU A 55 10.42 12.38 3.39
C LEU A 55 11.18 12.52 4.71
N PRO A 56 10.89 13.55 5.50
CA PRO A 56 11.48 13.68 6.84
C PRO A 56 11.18 12.45 7.70
N LYS A 57 12.15 12.03 8.53
CA LYS A 57 11.94 10.93 9.47
C LYS A 57 10.74 11.22 10.37
N ARG A 58 10.02 10.16 10.73
CA ARG A 58 8.83 10.19 11.62
C ARG A 58 7.64 10.96 11.04
N SER A 59 7.67 11.37 9.77
CA SER A 59 6.48 11.88 9.11
C SER A 59 5.36 10.85 9.18
N ARG A 60 4.15 11.33 9.39
CA ARG A 60 2.94 10.50 9.37
C ARG A 60 2.44 10.44 7.94
N VAL A 61 2.48 9.27 7.34
CA VAL A 61 2.17 9.05 5.93
C VAL A 61 0.86 8.27 5.81
N LEU A 62 -0.07 8.79 5.04
CA LEU A 62 -1.29 8.09 4.65
C LEU A 62 -1.16 7.63 3.20
N GLU A 63 -1.28 6.33 2.97
CA GLU A 63 -1.45 5.78 1.63
C GLU A 63 -2.92 5.49 1.38
N ILE A 64 -3.52 6.20 0.42
CA ILE A 64 -4.92 6.01 0.03
C ILE A 64 -5.01 5.05 -1.15
N GLY A 65 -6.02 4.18 -1.14
CA GLY A 65 -6.11 3.08 -2.10
C GLY A 65 -4.89 2.17 -2.02
N CYS A 66 -4.52 1.79 -0.80
CA CYS A 66 -3.18 1.22 -0.53
C CYS A 66 -2.96 -0.18 -1.13
N GLY A 67 -3.99 -0.94 -1.41
CA GLY A 67 -3.84 -2.32 -1.89
C GLY A 67 -2.92 -3.13 -0.98
N TRP A 68 -1.82 -3.64 -1.50
CA TRP A 68 -0.81 -4.38 -0.72
C TRP A 68 0.09 -3.49 0.15
N GLY A 69 -0.08 -2.17 0.10
CA GLY A 69 0.60 -1.23 0.99
C GLY A 69 2.08 -1.02 0.70
N LEU A 70 2.57 -1.39 -0.47
CA LEU A 70 4.01 -1.39 -0.75
C LEU A 70 4.62 0.01 -0.70
N LEU A 71 3.88 1.04 -1.11
CA LEU A 71 4.37 2.41 -1.06
C LEU A 71 4.53 2.92 0.38
N GLY A 72 3.53 2.67 1.23
CA GLY A 72 3.60 3.00 2.65
C GLY A 72 4.69 2.20 3.38
N LEU A 73 4.83 0.91 3.05
CA LEU A 73 5.90 0.06 3.59
C LEU A 73 7.28 0.56 3.18
N TYR A 74 7.42 1.03 1.95
CA TYR A 74 8.65 1.66 1.48
C TYR A 74 9.01 2.89 2.33
N CYS A 75 8.06 3.78 2.56
CA CYS A 75 8.27 4.97 3.38
C CYS A 75 8.66 4.60 4.81
N ALA A 76 7.98 3.63 5.41
CA ALA A 76 8.29 3.18 6.75
C ALA A 76 9.69 2.56 6.85
N LYS A 77 10.07 1.75 5.88
CA LYS A 77 11.36 1.05 5.87
C LYS A 77 12.53 1.98 5.55
N GLN A 78 12.40 2.83 4.55
CA GLN A 78 13.51 3.65 4.05
C GLN A 78 13.66 4.97 4.82
N PHE A 79 12.57 5.55 5.30
CA PHE A 79 12.59 6.87 5.94
C PHE A 79 12.22 6.84 7.43
N GLY A 80 11.84 5.68 7.96
CA GLY A 80 11.37 5.59 9.35
C GLY A 80 10.04 6.32 9.58
N ASN A 81 9.21 6.43 8.55
CA ASN A 81 7.91 7.09 8.64
C ASN A 81 6.88 6.21 9.38
N ARG A 82 5.88 6.85 9.95
CA ARG A 82 4.68 6.18 10.48
C ARG A 82 3.66 6.08 9.35
N ALA A 83 3.54 4.91 8.75
CA ALA A 83 2.68 4.69 7.62
C ALA A 83 1.33 4.08 8.04
N HIS A 84 0.27 4.57 7.44
CA HIS A 84 -1.10 4.06 7.57
C HIS A 84 -1.71 3.93 6.18
N GLY A 85 -2.35 2.80 5.91
CA GLY A 85 -2.99 2.54 4.63
C GLY A 85 -4.51 2.45 4.75
N ILE A 86 -5.21 2.99 3.78
CA ILE A 86 -6.66 2.78 3.65
C ILE A 86 -6.99 2.22 2.27
N ASP A 87 -7.97 1.35 2.24
CA ASP A 87 -8.54 0.82 1.00
C ASP A 87 -10.04 0.55 1.20
N ALA A 88 -10.82 0.79 0.15
CA ALA A 88 -12.24 0.50 0.16
C ALA A 88 -12.48 -1.02 0.17
N ASP A 89 -11.58 -1.79 -0.40
CA ASP A 89 -11.64 -3.25 -0.45
C ASP A 89 -10.84 -3.85 0.72
N LYS A 90 -11.56 -4.24 1.77
CA LYS A 90 -10.95 -4.85 2.95
C LYS A 90 -10.22 -6.17 2.65
N ASN A 91 -10.54 -6.84 1.56
CA ASN A 91 -9.94 -8.12 1.18
C ASN A 91 -8.47 -7.98 0.76
N VAL A 92 -8.01 -6.76 0.47
CA VAL A 92 -6.60 -6.52 0.13
C VAL A 92 -5.72 -6.35 1.38
N LEU A 93 -6.28 -5.97 2.50
CA LEU A 93 -5.53 -5.65 3.73
C LEU A 93 -4.72 -6.82 4.29
N PRO A 94 -5.16 -8.09 4.23
CA PRO A 94 -4.32 -9.22 4.63
C PRO A 94 -3.01 -9.33 3.82
N TYR A 95 -3.00 -8.92 2.56
CA TYR A 95 -1.78 -8.89 1.74
C TYR A 95 -0.81 -7.80 2.19
N LEU A 96 -1.33 -6.66 2.66
CA LEU A 96 -0.53 -5.62 3.29
C LEU A 96 0.15 -6.18 4.55
N ASP A 97 -0.61 -6.82 5.42
CA ASP A 97 -0.08 -7.42 6.65
C ASP A 97 1.02 -8.44 6.34
N LEU A 98 0.80 -9.30 5.34
CA LEU A 98 1.79 -10.28 4.91
C LEU A 98 3.09 -9.61 4.42
N HIS A 99 2.98 -8.54 3.63
CA HIS A 99 4.15 -7.81 3.13
C HIS A 99 4.86 -7.02 4.25
N ALA A 100 4.11 -6.49 5.21
CA ALA A 100 4.69 -5.85 6.41
C ALA A 100 5.55 -6.85 7.19
N ASP A 101 5.02 -8.06 7.43
CA ASP A 101 5.71 -9.10 8.17
C ASP A 101 7.01 -9.55 7.46
N ILE A 102 6.96 -9.86 6.17
CA ILE A 102 8.14 -10.33 5.44
C ILE A 102 9.21 -9.25 5.23
N ASN A 103 8.84 -7.99 5.31
CA ASN A 103 9.76 -6.85 5.23
C ASN A 103 10.18 -6.33 6.60
N GLU A 104 9.66 -6.94 7.67
CA GLU A 104 9.95 -6.57 9.06
C GLU A 104 9.68 -5.09 9.34
N VAL A 105 8.55 -4.59 8.85
CA VAL A 105 8.12 -3.19 8.96
C VAL A 105 6.73 -3.13 9.55
N ARG A 106 6.45 -2.10 10.33
CA ARG A 106 5.11 -1.83 10.85
C ARG A 106 4.38 -0.83 9.97
N MET A 107 3.15 -1.19 9.63
CA MET A 107 2.21 -0.31 8.94
C MET A 107 0.81 -0.62 9.44
N THR A 108 0.09 0.38 9.90
CA THR A 108 -1.32 0.22 10.27
C THR A 108 -2.19 0.35 9.02
N ARG A 109 -3.41 -0.15 9.09
CA ARG A 109 -4.31 -0.16 7.94
C ARG A 109 -5.78 -0.18 8.39
N GLU A 110 -6.65 0.31 7.53
CA GLU A 110 -8.08 0.45 7.81
C GLU A 110 -8.89 0.31 6.52
N GLY A 111 -10.04 -0.36 6.59
CA GLY A 111 -11.02 -0.34 5.50
C GLY A 111 -11.77 1.00 5.51
N LYS A 112 -11.55 1.81 4.48
CA LYS A 112 -12.16 3.14 4.39
C LYS A 112 -12.25 3.59 2.93
N THR A 113 -13.37 4.15 2.56
CA THR A 113 -13.61 4.76 1.24
C THR A 113 -13.20 6.24 1.22
N PHE A 114 -13.03 6.81 0.03
CA PHE A 114 -12.61 8.21 -0.10
C PHE A 114 -13.66 9.19 0.42
N ASN A 115 -14.95 8.88 0.28
CA ASN A 115 -16.03 9.72 0.81
C ASN A 115 -16.12 9.70 2.35
N GLN A 116 -15.41 8.81 3.01
CA GLN A 116 -15.27 8.78 4.47
C GLN A 116 -14.09 9.63 4.97
N LEU A 117 -13.27 10.18 4.08
CA LEU A 117 -12.17 11.06 4.44
C LEU A 117 -12.73 12.42 4.85
N THR A 118 -12.38 12.86 6.05
CA THR A 118 -12.72 14.17 6.58
C THR A 118 -11.47 15.01 6.76
N THR A 119 -11.63 16.32 6.82
CA THR A 119 -10.52 17.23 7.13
C THR A 119 -9.86 16.86 8.47
N ASP A 120 -10.66 16.51 9.47
CA ASP A 120 -10.12 16.13 10.79
C ASP A 120 -9.31 14.84 10.72
N TYR A 121 -9.77 13.85 9.95
CA TYR A 121 -9.01 12.62 9.72
C TYR A 121 -7.67 12.90 9.03
N LEU A 122 -7.70 13.72 7.98
CA LEU A 122 -6.50 14.03 7.18
C LEU A 122 -5.47 14.89 7.93
N ARG A 123 -5.89 15.66 8.92
CA ARG A 123 -4.97 16.47 9.77
C ARG A 123 -3.98 15.63 10.57
N ASP A 124 -4.26 14.35 10.78
CA ASP A 124 -3.35 13.44 11.48
C ASP A 124 -2.14 13.03 10.64
N PHE A 125 -2.11 13.43 9.36
CA PHE A 125 -1.05 13.03 8.43
C PHE A 125 -0.28 14.24 7.90
N ASP A 126 1.04 14.04 7.73
CA ASP A 126 1.92 15.05 7.16
C ASP A 126 2.01 14.93 5.63
N VAL A 127 1.83 13.70 5.12
CA VAL A 127 1.91 13.37 3.70
C VAL A 127 0.81 12.40 3.32
N ILE A 128 0.20 12.63 2.17
CA ILE A 128 -0.79 11.73 1.57
C ILE A 128 -0.23 11.24 0.24
N LEU A 129 -0.19 9.93 0.06
CA LEU A 129 0.29 9.27 -1.14
C LEU A 129 -0.84 8.41 -1.73
N GLY A 130 -0.87 8.33 -3.05
CA GLY A 130 -1.80 7.46 -3.76
C GLY A 130 -1.26 7.11 -5.13
N ALA A 131 -1.40 5.86 -5.51
CA ALA A 131 -0.97 5.34 -6.80
C ALA A 131 -2.14 4.64 -7.49
N ASP A 132 -2.41 5.00 -8.75
CA ASP A 132 -3.52 4.43 -9.55
C ASP A 132 -4.87 4.46 -8.83
N ILE A 133 -5.25 5.61 -8.30
CA ILE A 133 -6.46 5.77 -7.48
C ILE A 133 -7.57 6.56 -8.17
N CYS A 134 -7.33 7.11 -9.34
CA CYS A 134 -8.29 7.93 -10.09
C CYS A 134 -8.80 7.19 -11.32
N PHE A 135 -9.46 6.02 -11.10
CA PHE A 135 -9.98 5.20 -12.20
C PHE A 135 -11.27 5.75 -12.81
N TRP A 136 -12.09 6.44 -12.01
CA TRP A 136 -13.39 6.99 -12.42
C TRP A 136 -13.50 8.45 -11.99
N ASP A 137 -14.30 9.20 -12.71
CA ASP A 137 -14.57 10.60 -12.40
C ASP A 137 -15.06 10.82 -10.96
N GLU A 138 -15.88 9.91 -10.45
CA GLU A 138 -16.39 9.98 -9.09
C GLU A 138 -15.26 9.88 -8.05
N MET A 139 -14.31 8.97 -8.24
CA MET A 139 -13.15 8.84 -7.35
C MET A 139 -12.32 10.12 -7.36
N THR A 140 -12.11 10.70 -8.53
CA THR A 140 -11.36 11.95 -8.67
C THR A 140 -12.07 13.10 -7.95
N ARG A 141 -13.38 13.21 -8.12
CA ARG A 141 -14.18 14.26 -7.43
C ARG A 141 -14.15 14.13 -5.90
N GLN A 142 -14.10 12.91 -5.38
CA GLN A 142 -14.04 12.67 -3.93
C GLN A 142 -12.69 13.07 -3.32
N LEU A 143 -11.62 13.14 -4.11
CA LEU A 143 -10.27 13.50 -3.66
C LEU A 143 -10.01 15.02 -3.75
N PHE A 144 -10.72 15.73 -4.59
CA PHE A 144 -10.56 17.16 -4.87
C PHE A 144 -11.86 17.93 -4.65
#